data_af0d597df1802b85aff031f1c167208a
#
_entry.id   af0d597df1802b85aff031f1c167208a
#
_cell.length_a   1.000
_cell.length_b   1.000
_cell.length_c   1.000
_cell.angle_alpha   90.00
_cell.angle_beta   90.00
_cell.angle_gamma   90.00
#
_symmetry.space_group_name_H-M   'P 1'
#
loop_
_entity.id
_entity.type
_entity.pdbx_description
1 polymer ?
#
loop_
_entity_poly.entity_id
_entity_poly.type
_entity_poly.pdbx_seq_one_letter_code
_entity_poly.pdbx_strand_id
1 'polypeptide(L)'
;MQYVIPAGLIAGIIHVIGGADHLIAMAPSSITNPKIALKNGVSWGLGHSSGVILLSILAIFFKDIAHLNRFSNYAEFLVGVSLLIIGIIAIKNSFKFNIHSHIHEHNNGIFHQHFHYHKNKDKKHNPHSHALTSLGLLHGIAGGSHLIAVIPALALPIEQALGYLFAYLIGSLIVMTFFTFLIAVFTVNAGQNFIKRLIGFAGGMSFSMGLFWMQRSSSLFIG
;
A
#
# COMPACT_ATOMS: atom_id res chain seq x y z
N MET A 1 20.62 8.52 21.55
CA MET A 1 19.36 9.02 20.99
C MET A 1 19.54 9.88 19.74
N GLN A 2 20.57 10.73 19.67
CA GLN A 2 20.72 11.73 18.60
C GLN A 2 20.75 11.14 17.17
N TYR A 3 21.29 9.95 16.95
CA TYR A 3 21.36 9.29 15.63
C TYR A 3 20.27 8.24 15.37
N VAL A 4 19.60 7.78 16.41
CA VAL A 4 18.62 6.67 16.30
C VAL A 4 17.35 7.11 15.57
N ILE A 5 16.85 8.31 15.88
CA ILE A 5 15.65 8.87 15.23
C ILE A 5 15.88 9.13 13.74
N PRO A 6 16.94 9.85 13.33
CA PRO A 6 17.26 10.01 11.91
C PRO A 6 17.47 8.68 11.18
N ALA A 7 18.15 7.71 11.80
CA ALA A 7 18.38 6.41 11.21
C ALA A 7 17.07 5.65 10.98
N GLY A 8 16.15 5.65 11.94
CA GLY A 8 14.84 5.04 11.81
C GLY A 8 14.03 5.69 10.68
N LEU A 9 14.00 7.03 10.65
CA LEU A 9 13.28 7.77 9.60
C LEU A 9 13.79 7.42 8.20
N ILE A 10 15.10 7.46 8.01
CA ILE A 10 15.76 7.14 6.73
C ILE A 10 15.50 5.68 6.37
N ALA A 11 15.60 4.75 7.31
CA ALA A 11 15.31 3.34 7.07
C ALA A 11 13.86 3.12 6.61
N GLY A 12 12.88 3.80 7.22
CA GLY A 12 11.48 3.75 6.78
C GLY A 12 11.26 4.32 5.37
N ILE A 13 11.91 5.42 5.05
CA ILE A 13 11.88 6.02 3.71
C ILE A 13 12.47 5.05 2.67
N ILE A 14 13.68 4.56 2.92
CA ILE A 14 14.38 3.63 2.00
C ILE A 14 13.61 2.34 1.82
N HIS A 15 13.01 1.81 2.90
CA HIS A 15 12.21 0.60 2.86
C HIS A 15 11.05 0.70 1.85
N VAL A 16 10.29 1.80 1.90
CA VAL A 16 9.15 2.00 0.99
C VAL A 16 9.60 2.24 -0.44
N ILE A 17 10.63 3.06 -0.64
CA ILE A 17 11.18 3.35 -1.97
C ILE A 17 11.79 2.10 -2.61
N GLY A 18 12.50 1.30 -1.83
CA GLY A 18 13.14 0.06 -2.29
C GLY A 18 12.17 -1.10 -2.49
N GLY A 19 10.98 -1.06 -1.87
CA GLY A 19 9.95 -2.08 -1.99
C GLY A 19 8.99 -1.78 -3.14
N ALA A 20 9.29 -2.26 -4.35
CA ALA A 20 8.42 -2.09 -5.51
C ALA A 20 7.01 -2.64 -5.29
N ASP A 21 6.86 -3.66 -4.45
CA ASP A 21 5.62 -4.29 -4.03
C ASP A 21 4.67 -3.31 -3.32
N HIS A 22 5.21 -2.38 -2.49
CA HIS A 22 4.42 -1.33 -1.84
C HIS A 22 3.77 -0.41 -2.87
N LEU A 23 4.55 0.06 -3.85
CA LEU A 23 4.07 0.96 -4.90
C LEU A 23 3.04 0.26 -5.79
N ILE A 24 3.30 -0.99 -6.16
CA ILE A 24 2.42 -1.81 -7.00
C ILE A 24 1.09 -2.08 -6.27
N ALA A 25 1.14 -2.42 -4.98
CA ALA A 25 -0.05 -2.69 -4.18
C ALA A 25 -0.94 -1.44 -4.00
N MET A 26 -0.33 -0.26 -3.85
CA MET A 26 -1.06 1.00 -3.68
C MET A 26 -1.53 1.62 -5.00
N ALA A 27 -0.88 1.33 -6.14
CA ALA A 27 -1.13 2.01 -7.41
C ALA A 27 -2.61 2.00 -7.84
N PRO A 28 -3.35 0.87 -7.79
CA PRO A 28 -4.77 0.87 -8.20
C PRO A 28 -5.66 1.78 -7.34
N SER A 29 -5.36 1.91 -6.04
CA SER A 29 -6.12 2.75 -5.11
C SER A 29 -5.71 4.23 -5.17
N SER A 30 -4.59 4.52 -5.84
CA SER A 30 -4.04 5.88 -5.99
C SER A 30 -4.57 6.59 -7.23
N ILE A 31 -5.07 5.86 -8.24
CA ILE A 31 -5.63 6.41 -9.48
C ILE A 31 -7.04 6.91 -9.21
N THR A 32 -7.15 8.02 -8.50
CA THR A 32 -8.40 8.64 -8.05
C THR A 32 -8.19 10.13 -7.76
N ASN A 33 -9.20 10.79 -7.19
CA ASN A 33 -9.05 12.19 -6.77
C ASN A 33 -7.94 12.34 -5.71
N PRO A 34 -7.08 13.37 -5.79
CA PRO A 34 -5.95 13.56 -4.88
C PRO A 34 -6.30 13.55 -3.38
N LYS A 35 -7.46 14.11 -2.99
CA LYS A 35 -7.93 14.07 -1.60
C LYS A 35 -8.27 12.64 -1.13
N ILE A 36 -8.83 11.84 -2.03
CA ILE A 36 -9.14 10.43 -1.75
C ILE A 36 -7.84 9.61 -1.71
N ALA A 37 -6.94 9.83 -2.66
CA ALA A 37 -5.65 9.17 -2.70
C ALA A 37 -4.83 9.43 -1.43
N LEU A 38 -4.82 10.67 -0.94
CA LEU A 38 -4.18 11.02 0.33
C LEU A 38 -4.74 10.18 1.50
N LYS A 39 -6.07 10.08 1.61
CA LYS A 39 -6.72 9.25 2.63
C LYS A 39 -6.38 7.78 2.48
N ASN A 40 -6.33 7.28 1.24
CA ASN A 40 -5.96 5.91 0.93
C ASN A 40 -4.51 5.62 1.34
N GLY A 41 -3.58 6.53 1.04
CA GLY A 41 -2.19 6.45 1.45
C GLY A 41 -2.01 6.43 2.96
N VAL A 42 -2.71 7.31 3.67
CA VAL A 42 -2.71 7.32 5.15
C VAL A 42 -3.28 6.01 5.71
N SER A 43 -4.43 5.55 5.19
CA SER A 43 -5.06 4.30 5.66
C SER A 43 -4.16 3.09 5.44
N TRP A 44 -3.57 2.98 4.26
CA TRP A 44 -2.61 1.93 3.94
C TRP A 44 -1.36 2.01 4.82
N GLY A 45 -0.75 3.21 4.91
CA GLY A 45 0.46 3.44 5.68
C GLY A 45 0.29 3.17 7.18
N LEU A 46 -0.85 3.55 7.77
CA LEU A 46 -1.17 3.22 9.16
C LEU A 46 -1.33 1.70 9.35
N GLY A 47 -2.01 1.03 8.44
CA GLY A 47 -2.12 -0.43 8.47
C GLY A 47 -0.75 -1.10 8.39
N HIS A 48 0.05 -0.74 7.40
CA HIS A 48 1.41 -1.25 7.18
C HIS A 48 2.30 -1.03 8.42
N SER A 49 2.33 0.19 8.91
CA SER A 49 3.08 0.56 10.11
C SER A 49 2.67 -0.28 11.32
N SER A 50 1.36 -0.48 11.52
CA SER A 50 0.84 -1.33 12.60
C SER A 50 1.30 -2.79 12.45
N GLY A 51 1.35 -3.30 11.22
CA GLY A 51 1.87 -4.65 10.93
C GLY A 51 3.34 -4.79 11.26
N VAL A 52 4.16 -3.82 10.88
CA VAL A 52 5.59 -3.79 11.20
C VAL A 52 5.82 -3.69 12.71
N ILE A 53 5.05 -2.85 13.44
CA ILE A 53 5.12 -2.78 14.91
C ILE A 53 4.81 -4.14 15.53
N LEU A 54 3.72 -4.76 15.11
CA LEU A 54 3.31 -6.06 15.62
C LEU A 54 4.43 -7.10 15.44
N LEU A 55 4.98 -7.18 14.23
CA LEU A 55 6.09 -8.07 13.91
C LEU A 55 7.33 -7.74 14.76
N SER A 56 7.63 -6.45 14.95
CA SER A 56 8.77 -5.98 15.75
C SER A 56 8.62 -6.36 17.23
N ILE A 57 7.43 -6.16 17.78
CA ILE A 57 7.13 -6.54 19.17
C ILE A 57 7.30 -8.06 19.34
N LEU A 58 6.74 -8.84 18.44
CA LEU A 58 6.91 -10.30 18.47
C LEU A 58 8.38 -10.69 18.39
N ALA A 59 9.17 -10.04 17.50
CA ALA A 59 10.61 -10.29 17.39
C ALA A 59 11.38 -9.98 18.67
N ILE A 60 11.05 -8.87 19.34
CA ILE A 60 11.70 -8.46 20.61
C ILE A 60 11.38 -9.44 21.74
N PHE A 61 10.12 -9.89 21.85
CA PHE A 61 9.68 -10.74 22.95
C PHE A 61 10.09 -12.21 22.78
N PHE A 62 9.91 -12.76 21.61
CA PHE A 62 10.12 -14.18 21.39
C PHE A 62 11.57 -14.54 21.05
N LYS A 63 12.34 -13.61 20.49
CA LYS A 63 13.74 -13.80 20.03
C LYS A 63 13.93 -15.04 19.12
N ASP A 64 12.85 -15.59 18.62
CA ASP A 64 12.83 -16.79 17.80
C ASP A 64 12.56 -16.41 16.34
N ILE A 65 13.65 -16.15 15.63
CA ILE A 65 13.62 -15.70 14.23
C ILE A 65 13.02 -16.79 13.31
N ALA A 66 13.16 -18.08 13.66
CA ALA A 66 12.65 -19.16 12.82
C ALA A 66 11.12 -19.22 12.83
N HIS A 67 10.49 -19.08 14.00
CA HIS A 67 9.03 -19.01 14.12
C HIS A 67 8.48 -17.71 13.50
N LEU A 68 9.17 -16.59 13.67
CA LEU A 68 8.79 -15.33 13.04
C LEU A 68 8.85 -15.39 11.52
N ASN A 69 9.88 -16.01 10.95
CA ASN A 69 9.98 -16.23 9.51
C ASN A 69 8.82 -17.08 8.98
N ARG A 70 8.46 -18.15 9.70
CA ARG A 70 7.32 -19.01 9.30
C ARG A 70 6.00 -18.22 9.32
N PHE A 71 5.77 -17.43 10.37
CA PHE A 71 4.60 -16.57 10.48
C PHE A 71 4.56 -15.49 9.36
N SER A 72 5.70 -14.84 9.10
CA SER A 72 5.86 -13.89 8.01
C SER A 72 5.57 -14.52 6.65
N ASN A 73 6.03 -15.74 6.41
CA ASN A 73 5.80 -16.45 5.14
C ASN A 73 4.30 -16.75 4.90
N TYR A 74 3.51 -17.09 5.95
CA TYR A 74 2.05 -17.19 5.80
C TYR A 74 1.41 -15.85 5.44
N ALA A 75 1.87 -14.76 6.04
CA ALA A 75 1.41 -13.42 5.68
C ALA A 75 1.80 -13.06 4.24
N GLU A 76 3.00 -13.43 3.76
CA GLU A 76 3.42 -13.29 2.38
C GLU A 76 2.46 -13.99 1.39
N PHE A 77 2.07 -15.22 1.71
CA PHE A 77 1.10 -15.95 0.89
C PHE A 77 -0.24 -15.21 0.80
N LEU A 78 -0.76 -14.74 1.94
CA LEU A 78 -2.01 -13.98 1.98
C LEU A 78 -1.92 -12.63 1.25
N VAL A 79 -0.77 -11.95 1.32
CA VAL A 79 -0.50 -10.76 0.50
C VAL A 79 -0.51 -11.13 -0.98
N GLY A 80 0.12 -12.22 -1.38
CA GLY A 80 0.09 -12.71 -2.74
C GLY A 80 -1.34 -12.90 -3.25
N VAL A 81 -2.19 -13.59 -2.47
CA VAL A 81 -3.62 -13.78 -2.80
C VAL A 81 -4.35 -12.43 -2.91
N SER A 82 -4.12 -11.49 -1.98
CA SER A 82 -4.77 -10.18 -2.00
C SER A 82 -4.37 -9.36 -3.23
N LEU A 83 -3.08 -9.40 -3.63
CA LEU A 83 -2.57 -8.73 -4.82
C LEU A 83 -3.15 -9.33 -6.11
N LEU A 84 -3.34 -10.65 -6.18
CA LEU A 84 -4.04 -11.29 -7.29
C LEU A 84 -5.47 -10.77 -7.41
N ILE A 85 -6.21 -10.73 -6.31
CA ILE A 85 -7.60 -10.24 -6.30
C ILE A 85 -7.65 -8.77 -6.73
N ILE A 86 -6.80 -7.91 -6.17
CA ILE A 86 -6.70 -6.50 -6.54
C ILE A 86 -6.35 -6.35 -8.02
N GLY A 87 -5.38 -7.12 -8.50
CA GLY A 87 -4.95 -7.14 -9.90
C GLY A 87 -6.09 -7.50 -10.85
N ILE A 88 -6.82 -8.58 -10.56
CA ILE A 88 -7.97 -9.01 -11.36
C ILE A 88 -9.08 -7.95 -11.37
N ILE A 89 -9.38 -7.35 -10.22
CA ILE A 89 -10.40 -6.28 -10.11
C ILE A 89 -9.97 -5.06 -10.92
N ALA A 90 -8.70 -4.63 -10.81
CA ALA A 90 -8.17 -3.49 -11.56
C ALA A 90 -8.21 -3.74 -13.06
N ILE A 91 -7.77 -4.91 -13.53
CA ILE A 91 -7.84 -5.30 -14.94
C ILE A 91 -9.30 -5.29 -15.43
N LYS A 92 -10.23 -5.94 -14.71
CA LYS A 92 -11.66 -5.92 -15.08
C LYS A 92 -12.22 -4.50 -15.13
N ASN A 93 -11.85 -3.66 -14.19
CA ASN A 93 -12.29 -2.26 -14.16
C ASN A 93 -11.71 -1.46 -15.33
N SER A 94 -10.48 -1.72 -15.76
CA SER A 94 -9.88 -1.04 -16.91
C SER A 94 -10.69 -1.24 -18.20
N PHE A 95 -11.30 -2.40 -18.38
CA PHE A 95 -12.18 -2.68 -19.54
C PHE A 95 -13.58 -2.07 -19.37
N LYS A 96 -14.09 -1.94 -18.13
CA LYS A 96 -15.44 -1.43 -17.83
C LYS A 96 -15.49 0.09 -17.61
N PHE A 97 -14.36 0.77 -17.72
CA PHE A 97 -14.26 2.19 -17.40
C PHE A 97 -14.91 3.03 -18.50
N ASN A 98 -16.24 3.19 -18.43
CA ASN A 98 -16.98 4.17 -19.22
C ASN A 98 -17.18 5.42 -18.35
N ILE A 99 -16.22 6.33 -18.39
CA ILE A 99 -16.40 7.66 -17.84
C ILE A 99 -17.12 8.48 -18.91
N HIS A 100 -18.36 8.82 -18.69
CA HIS A 100 -19.03 9.84 -19.48
C HIS A 100 -18.64 11.21 -18.94
N SER A 101 -18.03 12.04 -19.78
CA SER A 101 -17.85 13.46 -19.45
C SER A 101 -19.08 14.22 -19.95
N HIS A 102 -19.75 14.89 -19.04
CA HIS A 102 -20.78 15.87 -19.40
C HIS A 102 -20.19 17.27 -19.26
N ILE A 103 -20.37 18.08 -20.29
CA ILE A 103 -20.11 19.51 -20.23
C ILE A 103 -21.39 20.13 -19.69
N HIS A 104 -21.32 20.75 -18.52
CA HIS A 104 -22.42 21.54 -17.97
C HIS A 104 -22.11 23.03 -18.12
N GLU A 105 -23.06 23.77 -18.67
CA GLU A 105 -23.06 25.19 -18.70
C GLU A 105 -23.78 25.68 -17.44
N HIS A 106 -23.11 26.47 -16.64
CA HIS A 106 -23.76 27.22 -15.55
C HIS A 106 -24.17 28.59 -16.03
N ASN A 107 -25.22 29.15 -15.44
CA ASN A 107 -25.85 30.44 -15.81
C ASN A 107 -24.88 31.65 -15.93
N ASN A 108 -23.59 31.47 -15.72
CA ASN A 108 -22.56 32.52 -15.84
C ASN A 108 -21.57 32.27 -17.01
N GLY A 109 -21.91 31.44 -18.00
CA GLY A 109 -21.05 31.21 -19.18
C GLY A 109 -19.74 30.49 -18.92
N ILE A 110 -19.55 29.86 -17.74
CA ILE A 110 -18.35 29.09 -17.41
C ILE A 110 -18.60 27.63 -17.76
N PHE A 111 -17.92 27.17 -18.81
CA PHE A 111 -17.91 25.77 -19.17
C PHE A 111 -16.81 25.04 -18.33
N HIS A 112 -17.20 24.00 -17.59
CA HIS A 112 -16.23 23.13 -16.98
C HIS A 112 -16.63 21.67 -17.15
N GLN A 113 -15.64 20.83 -17.35
CA GLN A 113 -15.82 19.41 -17.58
C GLN A 113 -15.60 18.67 -16.26
N HIS A 114 -16.62 17.95 -15.81
CA HIS A 114 -16.52 17.07 -14.66
C HIS A 114 -16.48 15.60 -15.12
N PHE A 115 -15.60 14.83 -14.54
CA PHE A 115 -15.62 13.39 -14.69
C PHE A 115 -16.49 12.78 -13.60
N HIS A 116 -17.63 12.20 -13.98
CA HIS A 116 -18.48 11.46 -13.06
C HIS A 116 -18.28 9.97 -13.22
N TYR A 117 -17.92 9.31 -12.12
CA TYR A 117 -17.96 7.87 -12.01
C TYR A 117 -19.33 7.48 -11.47
N HIS A 118 -20.21 6.94 -12.32
CA HIS A 118 -21.46 6.35 -11.88
C HIS A 118 -21.22 4.93 -11.37
N LYS A 119 -20.92 4.81 -10.10
CA LYS A 119 -21.15 3.58 -9.36
C LYS A 119 -22.64 3.56 -9.02
N ASN A 120 -23.34 2.46 -9.33
CA ASN A 120 -24.75 2.27 -9.03
C ASN A 120 -25.17 2.92 -7.71
N LYS A 121 -26.28 3.67 -7.76
CA LYS A 121 -26.81 4.54 -6.69
C LYS A 121 -27.38 3.76 -5.50
N ASP A 122 -26.68 2.77 -4.95
CA ASP A 122 -27.15 2.16 -3.70
C ASP A 122 -25.94 1.74 -2.86
N LYS A 123 -25.84 2.43 -1.75
CA LYS A 123 -25.07 2.22 -0.52
C LYS A 123 -24.02 3.31 -0.24
N LYS A 124 -24.43 4.23 0.63
CA LYS A 124 -23.59 5.04 1.49
C LYS A 124 -22.83 4.11 2.45
N HIS A 125 -21.73 3.56 2.01
CA HIS A 125 -20.74 2.98 2.89
C HIS A 125 -19.37 3.42 2.40
N ASN A 126 -18.54 3.95 3.31
CA ASN A 126 -17.11 4.15 3.12
C ASN A 126 -16.39 2.81 3.45
N PRO A 127 -16.49 1.76 2.63
CA PRO A 127 -15.89 0.46 2.97
C PRO A 127 -14.41 0.39 2.60
N HIS A 128 -13.89 1.40 1.90
CA HIS A 128 -12.56 1.29 1.31
C HIS A 128 -11.40 1.58 2.27
N SER A 129 -11.60 2.43 3.30
CA SER A 129 -10.51 2.74 4.23
C SER A 129 -10.14 1.55 5.12
N HIS A 130 -11.14 0.83 5.62
CA HIS A 130 -10.90 -0.37 6.44
C HIS A 130 -10.22 -1.50 5.65
N ALA A 131 -10.64 -1.70 4.39
CA ALA A 131 -10.00 -2.69 3.53
C ALA A 131 -8.54 -2.33 3.25
N LEU A 132 -8.23 -1.06 2.96
CA LEU A 132 -6.86 -0.61 2.72
C LEU A 132 -5.99 -0.72 3.98
N THR A 133 -6.54 -0.37 5.15
CA THR A 133 -5.83 -0.53 6.42
C THR A 133 -5.53 -2.00 6.72
N SER A 134 -6.50 -2.90 6.48
CA SER A 134 -6.31 -4.34 6.69
C SER A 134 -5.28 -4.94 5.73
N LEU A 135 -5.32 -4.53 4.46
CA LEU A 135 -4.33 -4.93 3.46
C LEU A 135 -2.94 -4.39 3.79
N GLY A 136 -2.86 -3.14 4.23
CA GLY A 136 -1.62 -2.55 4.72
C GLY A 136 -1.06 -3.32 5.92
N LEU A 137 -1.91 -3.64 6.92
CA LEU A 137 -1.52 -4.44 8.09
C LEU A 137 -0.94 -5.80 7.67
N LEU A 138 -1.63 -6.51 6.80
CA LEU A 138 -1.19 -7.80 6.28
C LEU A 138 0.16 -7.66 5.57
N HIS A 139 0.31 -6.63 4.74
CA HIS A 139 1.54 -6.33 4.02
C HIS A 139 2.70 -5.98 4.98
N GLY A 140 2.42 -5.26 6.06
CA GLY A 140 3.40 -4.92 7.11
C GLY A 140 3.89 -6.13 7.92
N ILE A 141 3.08 -7.17 8.05
CA ILE A 141 3.48 -8.43 8.68
C ILE A 141 4.25 -9.32 7.69
N ALA A 142 3.96 -9.19 6.40
CA ALA A 142 4.52 -10.02 5.35
C ALA A 142 5.93 -9.56 4.96
N GLY A 143 6.81 -10.49 4.84
CA GLY A 143 8.09 -10.29 4.18
C GLY A 143 9.31 -10.20 5.11
N GLY A 144 10.31 -11.02 4.77
CA GLY A 144 11.62 -10.99 5.43
C GLY A 144 12.33 -9.62 5.33
N SER A 145 11.97 -8.78 4.36
CA SER A 145 12.48 -7.41 4.24
C SER A 145 12.10 -6.52 5.43
N HIS A 146 10.91 -6.73 6.02
CA HIS A 146 10.49 -6.01 7.23
C HIS A 146 11.31 -6.42 8.44
N LEU A 147 11.67 -7.71 8.54
CA LEU A 147 12.58 -8.18 9.58
C LEU A 147 13.97 -7.54 9.46
N ILE A 148 14.50 -7.34 8.25
CA ILE A 148 15.77 -6.63 8.03
C ILE A 148 15.70 -5.20 8.57
N ALA A 149 14.58 -4.51 8.37
CA ALA A 149 14.37 -3.17 8.89
C ALA A 149 14.24 -3.14 10.44
N VAL A 150 13.80 -4.25 11.03
CA VAL A 150 13.64 -4.38 12.50
C VAL A 150 14.94 -4.82 13.18
N ILE A 151 15.86 -5.51 12.48
CA ILE A 151 17.14 -6.01 13.05
C ILE A 151 17.90 -4.92 13.84
N PRO A 152 18.07 -3.65 13.35
CA PRO A 152 18.75 -2.64 14.13
C PRO A 152 18.06 -2.35 15.48
N ALA A 153 16.72 -2.41 15.53
CA ALA A 153 15.98 -2.23 16.77
C ALA A 153 16.25 -3.34 17.79
N LEU A 154 16.49 -4.58 17.33
CA LEU A 154 16.81 -5.72 18.21
C LEU A 154 18.18 -5.58 18.89
N ALA A 155 19.11 -4.84 18.29
CA ALA A 155 20.45 -4.61 18.80
C ALA A 155 20.52 -3.40 19.76
N LEU A 156 19.45 -2.61 19.87
CA LEU A 156 19.39 -1.38 20.67
C LEU A 156 18.77 -1.64 22.05
N PRO A 157 19.13 -0.82 23.07
CA PRO A 157 18.35 -0.72 24.32
C PRO A 157 16.89 -0.36 24.00
N ILE A 158 15.95 -0.86 24.82
CA ILE A 158 14.51 -0.78 24.56
C ILE A 158 14.00 0.63 24.22
N GLU A 159 14.46 1.64 24.96
CA GLU A 159 14.06 3.03 24.69
C GLU A 159 14.51 3.55 23.33
N GLN A 160 15.73 3.16 22.92
CA GLN A 160 16.27 3.51 21.61
C GLN A 160 15.60 2.71 20.50
N ALA A 161 15.31 1.44 20.72
CA ALA A 161 14.57 0.58 19.81
C ALA A 161 13.18 1.15 19.52
N LEU A 162 12.44 1.57 20.54
CA LEU A 162 11.13 2.20 20.39
C LEU A 162 11.23 3.52 19.62
N GLY A 163 12.23 4.35 19.91
CA GLY A 163 12.48 5.59 19.17
C GLY A 163 12.79 5.34 17.68
N TYR A 164 13.63 4.34 17.39
CA TYR A 164 13.96 3.92 16.03
C TYR A 164 12.70 3.46 15.28
N LEU A 165 11.93 2.54 15.86
CA LEU A 165 10.71 1.99 15.25
C LEU A 165 9.68 3.09 15.00
N PHE A 166 9.47 3.99 15.96
CA PHE A 166 8.55 5.10 15.79
C PHE A 166 8.96 6.02 14.63
N ALA A 167 10.25 6.37 14.53
CA ALA A 167 10.77 7.16 13.42
C ALA A 167 10.65 6.42 12.08
N TYR A 168 10.93 5.10 12.05
CA TYR A 168 10.75 4.25 10.89
C TYR A 168 9.31 4.28 10.38
N LEU A 169 8.32 4.18 11.28
CA LEU A 169 6.91 4.22 10.94
C LEU A 169 6.50 5.56 10.33
N ILE A 170 6.99 6.66 10.91
CA ILE A 170 6.73 8.00 10.37
C ILE A 170 7.31 8.13 8.96
N GLY A 171 8.56 7.70 8.75
CA GLY A 171 9.20 7.70 7.44
C GLY A 171 8.41 6.91 6.40
N SER A 172 8.02 5.70 6.75
CA SER A 172 7.20 4.83 5.88
C SER A 172 5.84 5.45 5.54
N LEU A 173 5.14 5.98 6.55
CA LEU A 173 3.83 6.61 6.38
C LEU A 173 3.89 7.84 5.46
N ILE A 174 4.89 8.69 5.66
CA ILE A 174 5.08 9.89 4.83
C ILE A 174 5.28 9.49 3.37
N VAL A 175 6.17 8.55 3.10
CA VAL A 175 6.50 8.14 1.72
C VAL A 175 5.30 7.46 1.05
N MET A 176 4.61 6.54 1.72
CA MET A 176 3.41 5.89 1.18
C MET A 176 2.32 6.90 0.85
N THR A 177 2.06 7.84 1.76
CA THR A 177 1.07 8.91 1.55
C THR A 177 1.48 9.83 0.40
N PHE A 178 2.76 10.19 0.32
CA PHE A 178 3.29 11.01 -0.74
C PHE A 178 3.17 10.35 -2.12
N PHE A 179 3.53 9.06 -2.23
CA PHE A 179 3.43 8.36 -3.52
C PHE A 179 1.99 8.20 -4.00
N THR A 180 1.04 7.86 -3.11
CA THR A 180 -0.38 7.77 -3.50
C THR A 180 -0.91 9.12 -3.97
N PHE A 181 -0.55 10.20 -3.28
CA PHE A 181 -0.91 11.56 -3.68
C PHE A 181 -0.26 11.94 -5.02
N LEU A 182 1.02 11.64 -5.20
CA LEU A 182 1.75 11.95 -6.43
C LEU A 182 1.14 11.25 -7.65
N ILE A 183 0.83 9.95 -7.54
CA ILE A 183 0.15 9.20 -8.60
C ILE A 183 -1.19 9.87 -8.95
N ALA A 184 -1.98 10.26 -7.94
CA ALA A 184 -3.26 10.91 -8.16
C ALA A 184 -3.11 12.27 -8.88
N VAL A 185 -2.15 13.10 -8.47
CA VAL A 185 -1.89 14.40 -9.10
C VAL A 185 -1.49 14.24 -10.57
N PHE A 186 -0.64 13.27 -10.88
CA PHE A 186 -0.24 13.00 -12.27
C PHE A 186 -1.38 12.42 -13.11
N THR A 187 -2.35 11.75 -12.48
CA THR A 187 -3.44 11.09 -13.21
C THR A 187 -4.72 11.90 -13.28
N VAL A 188 -4.91 12.93 -12.43
CA VAL A 188 -6.16 13.68 -12.33
C VAL A 188 -6.58 14.39 -13.63
N ASN A 189 -5.61 14.86 -14.41
CA ASN A 189 -5.82 15.53 -15.70
C ASN A 189 -5.54 14.60 -16.90
N ALA A 190 -5.29 13.33 -16.66
CA ALA A 190 -5.00 12.38 -17.73
C ALA A 190 -6.29 11.98 -18.47
N GLY A 191 -6.19 11.86 -19.79
CA GLY A 191 -7.32 11.42 -20.62
C GLY A 191 -7.78 10.01 -20.27
N GLN A 192 -9.06 9.72 -20.51
CA GLN A 192 -9.71 8.44 -20.15
C GLN A 192 -8.96 7.21 -20.65
N ASN A 193 -8.49 7.24 -21.89
CA ASN A 193 -7.75 6.12 -22.48
C ASN A 193 -6.41 5.87 -21.77
N PHE A 194 -5.75 6.93 -21.32
CA PHE A 194 -4.53 6.82 -20.54
C PHE A 194 -4.82 6.21 -19.16
N ILE A 195 -5.87 6.70 -18.48
CA ILE A 195 -6.28 6.16 -17.16
C ILE A 195 -6.64 4.68 -17.26
N LYS A 196 -7.41 4.29 -18.30
CA LYS A 196 -7.73 2.87 -18.55
C LYS A 196 -6.49 2.01 -18.69
N ARG A 197 -5.54 2.44 -19.51
CA ARG A 197 -4.27 1.72 -19.73
C ARG A 197 -3.45 1.64 -18.45
N LEU A 198 -3.40 2.75 -17.70
CA LEU A 198 -2.67 2.81 -16.43
C LEU A 198 -3.26 1.88 -15.38
N ILE A 199 -4.60 1.86 -15.22
CA ILE A 199 -5.30 0.94 -14.31
C ILE A 199 -5.04 -0.52 -14.72
N GLY A 200 -5.14 -0.82 -16.03
CA GLY A 200 -4.85 -2.14 -16.57
C GLY A 200 -3.40 -2.57 -16.32
N PHE A 201 -2.45 -1.67 -16.55
CA PHE A 201 -1.03 -1.90 -16.29
C PHE A 201 -0.75 -2.13 -14.79
N ALA A 202 -1.26 -1.24 -13.92
CA ALA A 202 -1.13 -1.39 -12.47
C ALA A 202 -1.76 -2.70 -11.97
N GLY A 203 -2.92 -3.08 -12.54
CA GLY A 203 -3.57 -4.36 -12.26
C GLY A 203 -2.72 -5.56 -12.71
N GLY A 204 -2.11 -5.49 -13.90
CA GLY A 204 -1.18 -6.51 -14.39
C GLY A 204 0.05 -6.66 -13.51
N MET A 205 0.64 -5.56 -13.07
CA MET A 205 1.77 -5.56 -12.13
C MET A 205 1.38 -6.15 -10.78
N SER A 206 0.21 -5.78 -10.23
CA SER A 206 -0.29 -6.35 -8.97
C SER A 206 -0.54 -7.86 -9.11
N PHE A 207 -1.11 -8.31 -10.22
CA PHE A 207 -1.33 -9.72 -10.50
C PHE A 207 -0.02 -10.50 -10.57
N SER A 208 0.97 -10.00 -11.32
CA SER A 208 2.29 -10.63 -11.45
C SER A 208 3.02 -10.69 -10.12
N MET A 209 2.97 -9.61 -9.32
CA MET A 209 3.56 -9.58 -7.99
C MET A 209 2.86 -10.56 -7.05
N GLY A 210 1.53 -10.69 -7.14
CA GLY A 210 0.77 -11.68 -6.40
C GLY A 210 1.21 -13.10 -6.69
N LEU A 211 1.41 -13.46 -7.97
CA LEU A 211 1.96 -14.76 -8.35
C LEU A 211 3.37 -14.98 -7.79
N PHE A 212 4.23 -13.97 -7.89
CA PHE A 212 5.59 -14.03 -7.35
C PHE A 212 5.60 -14.33 -5.85
N TRP A 213 4.79 -13.62 -5.06
CA TRP A 213 4.70 -13.83 -3.61
C TRP A 213 4.15 -15.21 -3.28
N MET A 214 3.12 -15.69 -3.98
CA MET A 214 2.58 -17.02 -3.79
C MET A 214 3.60 -18.11 -4.12
N GLN A 215 4.34 -17.97 -5.21
CA GLN A 215 5.39 -18.90 -5.59
C GLN A 215 6.51 -18.93 -4.54
N ARG A 216 6.96 -17.77 -4.08
CA ARG A 216 7.99 -17.65 -3.05
C ARG A 216 7.57 -18.33 -1.74
N SER A 217 6.32 -18.17 -1.35
CA SER A 217 5.77 -18.73 -0.11
C SER A 217 5.32 -20.20 -0.25
N SER A 218 5.29 -20.75 -1.47
CA SER A 218 4.78 -22.10 -1.73
C SER A 218 5.63 -23.20 -1.08
N SER A 219 6.91 -22.93 -0.81
CA SER A 219 7.80 -23.85 -0.07
C SER A 219 7.29 -24.22 1.33
N LEU A 220 6.37 -23.42 1.89
CA LEU A 220 5.70 -23.72 3.17
C LEU A 220 4.76 -24.93 3.10
N PHE A 221 4.24 -25.25 1.90
CA PHE A 221 3.22 -26.27 1.69
C PHE A 221 3.78 -27.56 1.08
N ILE A 222 5.06 -27.54 0.68
CA ILE A 222 5.72 -28.66 -0.04
C ILE A 222 6.78 -29.36 0.83
N GLY A 223 7.06 -28.82 2.06
CA GLY A 223 8.05 -29.37 3.00
C GLY A 223 7.48 -30.36 4.00
#